data_bf1769417c553e5b197172c7ec616cd9
#
_entry.id   bf1769417c553e5b197172c7ec616cd9
#
_cell.length_a   1.000
_cell.length_b   1.000
_cell.length_c   1.000
_cell.angle_alpha   90.00
_cell.angle_beta   90.00
_cell.angle_gamma   90.00
#
_symmetry.space_group_name_H-M   'P 1'
#
loop_
_entity.id
_entity.type
_entity.pdbx_description
1 polymer ?
#
loop_
_entity_poly.entity_id
_entity_poly.type
_entity_poly.pdbx_seq_one_letter_code
_entity_poly.pdbx_strand_id
1 'polypeptide(L)'
;MKSKIRVLIADDSAITRGIFEKAFKLNGFDVVSLVSNGRKAVDFVRENPVDLVVSDYDMPEMNGIDEARIISSEFSIPVVIYSDDMSIKETALSEGASLFIKKPSLSTYNAEIMKNFTETAAKAVRKTAGGASESGSASGAARPGAAGSAASSGDSSKDSGLFDRLDSDLKTPKAREFKILCIGASTGGPTAVQEVLLGLGEKFPLPVLYTQHLDIGSDEKMARWFNETCPNIPTTLAKDGEVAKAGHVYLAPADSHLVIDYVKNGLPVLHLSDEPPERFLRPAVNKLFRSAAKHYKNECLAVLMTGMGSDGAEGCKEIVDNSGYTICEDKSTCTVFGMPAAAIDMGAASRVLPRNCIARAILNLVR
;
A
#
# COMPACT_ATOMS: atom_id res chain seq x y z
N MET A 1 2.37 -26.17 25.84
CA MET A 1 2.44 -25.13 24.82
C MET A 1 1.43 -24.07 25.20
N LYS A 2 1.80 -22.79 25.32
CA LYS A 2 0.79 -21.73 25.51
C LYS A 2 -0.05 -21.66 24.24
N SER A 3 -1.39 -21.73 24.38
CA SER A 3 -2.29 -21.54 23.25
C SER A 3 -2.06 -20.14 22.65
N LYS A 4 -2.08 -20.05 21.32
CA LYS A 4 -1.99 -18.76 20.63
C LYS A 4 -3.27 -17.96 20.89
N ILE A 5 -3.16 -16.64 21.00
CA ILE A 5 -4.31 -15.74 21.11
C ILE A 5 -5.03 -15.74 19.76
N ARG A 6 -6.34 -16.09 19.76
CA ARG A 6 -7.20 -16.08 18.58
C ARG A 6 -7.72 -14.67 18.33
N VAL A 7 -7.37 -14.11 17.18
CA VAL A 7 -7.69 -12.73 16.81
C VAL A 7 -8.66 -12.70 15.64
N LEU A 8 -9.74 -11.95 15.78
CA LEU A 8 -10.60 -11.50 14.70
C LEU A 8 -10.19 -10.08 14.28
N ILE A 9 -10.07 -9.82 12.98
CA ILE A 9 -9.74 -8.51 12.42
C ILE A 9 -10.92 -8.01 11.61
N ALA A 10 -11.43 -6.82 11.95
CA ALA A 10 -12.51 -6.13 11.26
C ALA A 10 -11.98 -4.81 10.68
N ASP A 11 -12.11 -4.63 9.37
CA ASP A 11 -11.72 -3.40 8.63
C ASP A 11 -12.40 -3.50 7.27
N ASP A 12 -12.94 -2.42 6.71
CA ASP A 12 -13.61 -2.46 5.41
C ASP A 12 -12.61 -2.60 4.25
N SER A 13 -11.37 -2.16 4.44
CA SER A 13 -10.28 -2.30 3.48
C SER A 13 -9.71 -3.71 3.46
N ALA A 14 -9.85 -4.41 2.33
CA ALA A 14 -9.23 -5.72 2.11
C ALA A 14 -7.70 -5.69 2.22
N ILE A 15 -7.09 -4.56 1.86
CA ILE A 15 -5.64 -4.35 1.94
C ILE A 15 -5.21 -4.27 3.40
N THR A 16 -5.89 -3.48 4.21
CA THR A 16 -5.60 -3.35 5.65
C THR A 16 -5.77 -4.68 6.36
N ARG A 17 -6.87 -5.41 6.10
CA ARG A 17 -7.07 -6.77 6.65
C ARG A 17 -5.91 -7.70 6.34
N GLY A 18 -5.43 -7.73 5.08
CA GLY A 18 -4.30 -8.57 4.68
C GLY A 18 -2.98 -8.19 5.36
N ILE A 19 -2.73 -6.89 5.56
CA ILE A 19 -1.55 -6.41 6.29
C ILE A 19 -1.61 -6.84 7.76
N PHE A 20 -2.74 -6.62 8.43
CA PHE A 20 -2.91 -7.00 9.83
C PHE A 20 -2.86 -8.53 10.01
N GLU A 21 -3.50 -9.29 9.13
CA GLU A 21 -3.41 -10.75 9.15
C GLU A 21 -1.96 -11.22 9.16
N LYS A 22 -1.17 -10.73 8.21
CA LYS A 22 0.26 -11.08 8.11
C LYS A 22 1.03 -10.66 9.36
N ALA A 23 0.79 -9.44 9.87
CA ALA A 23 1.46 -8.91 11.04
C ALA A 23 1.14 -9.74 12.30
N PHE A 24 -0.13 -10.03 12.53
CA PHE A 24 -0.55 -10.84 13.69
C PHE A 24 -0.01 -12.26 13.60
N LYS A 25 -0.08 -12.93 12.44
CA LYS A 25 0.49 -14.28 12.24
C LYS A 25 2.00 -14.31 12.48
N LEU A 26 2.75 -13.34 11.97
CA LEU A 26 4.21 -13.24 12.19
C LEU A 26 4.58 -13.00 13.65
N ASN A 27 3.73 -12.34 14.43
CA ASN A 27 3.93 -12.07 15.84
C ASN A 27 3.28 -13.14 16.76
N GLY A 28 2.93 -14.30 16.20
CA GLY A 28 2.57 -15.50 16.99
C GLY A 28 1.10 -15.60 17.38
N PHE A 29 0.21 -14.79 16.80
CA PHE A 29 -1.25 -14.89 16.98
C PHE A 29 -1.86 -15.90 16.02
N ASP A 30 -3.07 -16.34 16.34
CA ASP A 30 -3.92 -17.14 15.46
C ASP A 30 -5.05 -16.27 14.92
N VAL A 31 -4.97 -15.87 13.64
CA VAL A 31 -6.00 -15.05 13.00
C VAL A 31 -7.12 -15.95 12.54
N VAL A 32 -8.23 -15.94 13.28
CA VAL A 32 -9.36 -16.85 13.08
C VAL A 32 -10.36 -16.35 12.05
N SER A 33 -10.47 -15.03 11.85
CA SER A 33 -11.33 -14.45 10.81
C SER A 33 -10.90 -13.06 10.40
N LEU A 34 -11.26 -12.70 9.16
CA LEU A 34 -11.14 -11.37 8.56
C LEU A 34 -12.51 -10.94 8.07
N VAL A 35 -13.07 -9.87 8.61
CA VAL A 35 -14.41 -9.40 8.26
C VAL A 35 -14.39 -7.94 7.81
N SER A 36 -15.38 -7.54 7.02
CA SER A 36 -15.41 -6.23 6.37
C SER A 36 -16.30 -5.19 7.07
N ASN A 37 -16.91 -5.52 8.21
CA ASN A 37 -17.71 -4.59 9.01
C ASN A 37 -17.99 -5.18 10.40
N GLY A 38 -18.44 -4.34 11.31
CA GLY A 38 -18.71 -4.71 12.70
C GLY A 38 -19.87 -5.72 12.85
N ARG A 39 -20.87 -5.70 11.96
CA ARG A 39 -21.96 -6.67 12.01
C ARG A 39 -21.45 -8.09 11.84
N LYS A 40 -20.61 -8.31 10.83
CA LYS A 40 -19.98 -9.62 10.58
C LYS A 40 -19.05 -10.05 11.71
N ALA A 41 -18.42 -9.09 12.39
CA ALA A 41 -17.59 -9.40 13.56
C ALA A 41 -18.43 -9.92 14.72
N VAL A 42 -19.53 -9.24 15.06
CA VAL A 42 -20.48 -9.68 16.09
C VAL A 42 -21.07 -11.07 15.76
N ASP A 43 -21.48 -11.29 14.51
CA ASP A 43 -22.04 -12.57 14.09
C ASP A 43 -21.01 -13.70 14.18
N PHE A 44 -19.77 -13.44 13.79
CA PHE A 44 -18.70 -14.44 13.91
C PHE A 44 -18.38 -14.80 15.38
N VAL A 45 -18.31 -13.80 16.26
CA VAL A 45 -18.01 -14.01 17.70
C VAL A 45 -19.11 -14.83 18.39
N ARG A 46 -20.36 -14.74 17.95
CA ARG A 46 -21.46 -15.55 18.48
C ARG A 46 -21.28 -17.05 18.28
N GLU A 47 -20.65 -17.44 17.20
CA GLU A 47 -20.53 -18.84 16.79
C GLU A 47 -19.13 -19.41 17.00
N ASN A 48 -18.14 -18.56 17.18
CA ASN A 48 -16.74 -18.97 17.18
C ASN A 48 -15.96 -18.41 18.39
N PRO A 49 -15.02 -19.18 18.92
CA PRO A 49 -14.18 -18.72 20.02
C PRO A 49 -13.11 -17.70 19.54
N VAL A 50 -13.16 -16.50 20.11
CA VAL A 50 -12.25 -15.37 19.84
C VAL A 50 -11.70 -14.86 21.17
N ASP A 51 -10.40 -14.54 21.22
CA ASP A 51 -9.74 -14.03 22.42
C ASP A 51 -9.49 -12.52 22.34
N LEU A 52 -9.51 -11.94 21.13
CA LEU A 52 -9.26 -10.52 20.85
C LEU A 52 -9.95 -10.12 19.56
N VAL A 53 -10.61 -8.97 19.55
CA VAL A 53 -11.07 -8.32 18.32
C VAL A 53 -10.23 -7.06 18.09
N VAL A 54 -9.81 -6.87 16.84
CA VAL A 54 -9.07 -5.68 16.39
C VAL A 54 -9.86 -5.08 15.25
N SER A 55 -10.43 -3.89 15.48
CA SER A 55 -11.46 -3.30 14.63
C SER A 55 -11.11 -1.89 14.18
N ASP A 56 -11.32 -1.60 12.90
CA ASP A 56 -11.37 -0.21 12.43
C ASP A 56 -12.61 0.48 13.00
N TYR A 57 -12.52 1.77 13.19
CA TYR A 57 -13.68 2.58 13.57
C TYR A 57 -14.65 2.77 12.42
N ASP A 58 -14.13 3.18 11.25
CA ASP A 58 -14.96 3.62 10.12
C ASP A 58 -15.26 2.45 9.17
N MET A 59 -16.37 1.79 9.42
CA MET A 59 -16.83 0.65 8.64
C MET A 59 -18.30 0.79 8.27
N PRO A 60 -18.74 0.27 7.10
CA PRO A 60 -20.14 0.27 6.69
C PRO A 60 -20.99 -0.64 7.57
N GLU A 61 -22.30 -0.42 7.60
CA GLU A 61 -23.34 -1.17 8.33
C GLU A 61 -23.23 -1.07 9.86
N MET A 62 -22.08 -1.25 10.45
CA MET A 62 -21.79 -1.14 11.88
C MET A 62 -20.35 -0.70 12.09
N ASN A 63 -20.16 0.45 12.70
CA ASN A 63 -18.84 0.99 13.03
C ASN A 63 -18.19 0.24 14.22
N GLY A 64 -16.88 0.46 14.42
CA GLY A 64 -16.12 -0.23 15.46
C GLY A 64 -16.57 0.09 16.89
N ILE A 65 -17.17 1.25 17.17
CA ILE A 65 -17.68 1.59 18.52
C ILE A 65 -18.95 0.79 18.82
N ASP A 66 -19.89 0.74 17.89
CA ASP A 66 -21.12 -0.07 18.08
C ASP A 66 -20.81 -1.56 18.19
N GLU A 67 -19.83 -2.04 17.41
CA GLU A 67 -19.27 -3.40 17.51
C GLU A 67 -18.67 -3.64 18.90
N ALA A 68 -17.81 -2.76 19.37
CA ALA A 68 -17.14 -2.89 20.69
C ALA A 68 -18.13 -2.91 21.84
N ARG A 69 -19.18 -2.07 21.78
CA ARG A 69 -20.24 -2.03 22.79
C ARG A 69 -20.94 -3.39 22.91
N ILE A 70 -21.28 -4.03 21.79
CA ILE A 70 -21.94 -5.33 21.76
C ILE A 70 -20.98 -6.43 22.23
N ILE A 71 -19.79 -6.51 21.62
CA ILE A 71 -18.86 -7.61 21.89
C ILE A 71 -18.36 -7.57 23.35
N SER A 72 -18.04 -6.39 23.89
CA SER A 72 -17.56 -6.29 25.26
C SER A 72 -18.66 -6.62 26.28
N SER A 73 -19.91 -6.17 26.04
CA SER A 73 -21.02 -6.39 26.98
C SER A 73 -21.59 -7.81 26.92
N GLU A 74 -21.75 -8.40 25.73
CA GLU A 74 -22.38 -9.71 25.59
C GLU A 74 -21.39 -10.88 25.74
N PHE A 75 -20.12 -10.69 25.31
CA PHE A 75 -19.15 -11.79 25.24
C PHE A 75 -17.93 -11.60 26.14
N SER A 76 -17.76 -10.41 26.75
CA SER A 76 -16.59 -10.08 27.57
C SER A 76 -15.25 -10.26 26.84
N ILE A 77 -15.24 -10.13 25.52
CA ILE A 77 -14.05 -10.21 24.70
C ILE A 77 -13.45 -8.80 24.55
N PRO A 78 -12.14 -8.62 24.76
CA PRO A 78 -11.49 -7.33 24.57
C PRO A 78 -11.54 -6.91 23.11
N VAL A 79 -11.95 -5.65 22.87
CA VAL A 79 -11.96 -5.02 21.55
C VAL A 79 -10.94 -3.90 21.52
N VAL A 80 -10.05 -3.93 20.55
CA VAL A 80 -9.09 -2.87 20.25
C VAL A 80 -9.60 -2.11 19.03
N ILE A 81 -9.96 -0.85 19.21
CA ILE A 81 -10.33 0.04 18.11
C ILE A 81 -9.09 0.77 17.61
N TYR A 82 -8.95 0.89 16.31
CA TYR A 82 -7.96 1.77 15.70
C TYR A 82 -8.61 2.73 14.70
N SER A 83 -8.09 3.97 14.66
CA SER A 83 -8.58 5.02 13.74
C SER A 83 -7.52 6.11 13.56
N ASP A 84 -7.59 6.81 12.43
CA ASP A 84 -6.83 8.04 12.22
C ASP A 84 -7.44 9.22 12.99
N ASP A 85 -8.74 9.17 13.25
CA ASP A 85 -9.46 10.18 14.02
C ASP A 85 -9.24 10.00 15.52
N MET A 86 -8.35 10.79 16.10
CA MET A 86 -8.06 10.78 17.53
C MET A 86 -9.16 11.37 18.38
N SER A 87 -10.12 12.12 17.82
CA SER A 87 -11.21 12.75 18.56
C SER A 87 -12.20 11.74 19.15
N ILE A 88 -12.33 10.56 18.53
CA ILE A 88 -13.25 9.50 18.95
C ILE A 88 -12.70 8.63 20.09
N LYS A 89 -11.43 8.80 20.50
CA LYS A 89 -10.74 7.93 21.45
C LYS A 89 -11.48 7.81 22.81
N GLU A 90 -11.90 8.94 23.36
CA GLU A 90 -12.60 8.94 24.67
C GLU A 90 -13.96 8.24 24.56
N THR A 91 -14.69 8.49 23.49
CA THR A 91 -15.96 7.83 23.19
C THR A 91 -15.77 6.32 23.00
N ALA A 92 -14.78 5.91 22.24
CA ALA A 92 -14.50 4.49 22.02
C ALA A 92 -14.23 3.74 23.34
N LEU A 93 -13.41 4.32 24.20
CA LEU A 93 -13.08 3.72 25.50
C LEU A 93 -14.27 3.70 26.47
N SER A 94 -15.12 4.74 26.48
CA SER A 94 -16.33 4.77 27.33
C SER A 94 -17.42 3.82 26.84
N GLU A 95 -17.45 3.51 25.57
CA GLU A 95 -18.44 2.65 24.93
C GLU A 95 -18.02 1.17 24.82
N GLY A 96 -16.93 0.77 25.49
CA GLY A 96 -16.57 -0.63 25.66
C GLY A 96 -15.29 -1.09 24.96
N ALA A 97 -14.59 -0.22 24.21
CA ALA A 97 -13.27 -0.58 23.70
C ALA A 97 -12.27 -0.75 24.87
N SER A 98 -11.55 -1.86 24.88
CA SER A 98 -10.51 -2.14 25.88
C SER A 98 -9.26 -1.30 25.67
N LEU A 99 -9.01 -0.90 24.41
CA LEU A 99 -7.87 -0.10 23.98
C LEU A 99 -8.21 0.66 22.69
N PHE A 100 -7.61 1.85 22.56
CA PHE A 100 -7.63 2.63 21.32
C PHE A 100 -6.21 2.85 20.82
N ILE A 101 -5.97 2.56 19.54
CA ILE A 101 -4.66 2.74 18.90
C ILE A 101 -4.83 3.67 17.70
N LYS A 102 -3.92 4.65 17.56
CA LYS A 102 -3.88 5.46 16.34
C LYS A 102 -3.58 4.54 15.15
N LYS A 103 -4.40 4.62 14.09
CA LYS A 103 -4.18 3.87 12.83
C LYS A 103 -2.79 4.25 12.28
N PRO A 104 -1.88 3.29 12.07
CA PRO A 104 -0.63 3.61 11.38
C PRO A 104 -0.96 4.08 9.96
N SER A 105 -0.35 5.17 9.49
CA SER A 105 -0.58 5.59 8.11
C SER A 105 -0.04 4.53 7.14
N LEU A 106 -0.70 4.32 6.00
CA LEU A 106 -0.28 3.34 4.99
C LEU A 106 1.18 3.54 4.54
N SER A 107 1.66 4.78 4.57
CA SER A 107 3.05 5.13 4.26
C SER A 107 4.06 4.70 5.33
N THR A 108 3.62 4.44 6.56
CA THR A 108 4.49 4.07 7.69
C THR A 108 4.41 2.60 8.08
N TYR A 109 3.61 1.78 7.40
CA TYR A 109 3.54 0.35 7.66
C TYR A 109 4.89 -0.33 7.43
N ASN A 110 5.65 -0.57 8.51
CA ASN A 110 6.87 -1.37 8.49
C ASN A 110 6.79 -2.47 9.57
N ALA A 111 7.73 -3.41 9.52
CA ALA A 111 7.72 -4.57 10.43
C ALA A 111 7.79 -4.17 11.92
N GLU A 112 8.50 -3.09 12.25
CA GLU A 112 8.65 -2.61 13.64
C GLU A 112 7.37 -1.95 14.14
N ILE A 113 6.73 -1.09 13.34
CA ILE A 113 5.47 -0.44 13.68
C ILE A 113 4.37 -1.50 13.86
N MET A 114 4.30 -2.48 12.96
CA MET A 114 3.31 -3.54 13.05
C MET A 114 3.57 -4.48 14.23
N LYS A 115 4.82 -4.74 14.57
CA LYS A 115 5.18 -5.46 15.80
C LYS A 115 4.71 -4.69 17.03
N ASN A 116 5.01 -3.39 17.13
CA ASN A 116 4.57 -2.54 18.22
C ASN A 116 3.04 -2.46 18.32
N PHE A 117 2.34 -2.42 17.18
CA PHE A 117 0.89 -2.45 17.13
C PHE A 117 0.35 -3.77 17.70
N THR A 118 0.83 -4.92 17.25
CA THR A 118 0.38 -6.24 17.71
C THR A 118 0.71 -6.50 19.17
N GLU A 119 1.88 -6.07 19.65
CA GLU A 119 2.26 -6.13 21.07
C GLU A 119 1.37 -5.22 21.93
N THR A 120 0.98 -4.06 21.40
CA THR A 120 0.08 -3.14 22.11
C THR A 120 -1.33 -3.71 22.16
N ALA A 121 -1.84 -4.29 21.06
CA ALA A 121 -3.13 -4.96 21.04
C ALA A 121 -3.19 -6.16 22.02
N ALA A 122 -2.10 -6.91 22.17
CA ALA A 122 -2.01 -8.01 23.13
C ALA A 122 -2.17 -7.57 24.61
N LYS A 123 -1.92 -6.29 24.93
CA LYS A 123 -2.14 -5.77 26.29
C LYS A 123 -3.62 -5.74 26.67
N ALA A 124 -4.53 -5.64 25.69
CA ALA A 124 -5.96 -5.69 25.94
C ALA A 124 -6.38 -7.04 26.54
N VAL A 125 -5.84 -8.16 26.02
CA VAL A 125 -6.11 -9.51 26.53
C VAL A 125 -5.56 -9.70 27.95
N ARG A 126 -4.39 -9.13 28.25
CA ARG A 126 -3.79 -9.25 29.60
C ARG A 126 -4.55 -8.42 30.64
N LYS A 127 -5.13 -7.30 30.26
CA LYS A 127 -5.90 -6.42 31.15
C LYS A 127 -7.21 -7.05 31.59
N THR A 128 -7.87 -7.80 30.72
CA THR A 128 -9.10 -8.57 31.05
C THR A 128 -8.81 -9.79 31.91
N ALA A 129 -7.65 -10.45 31.73
CA ALA A 129 -7.25 -11.63 32.56
C ALA A 129 -6.73 -11.25 33.95
N GLY A 130 -6.33 -9.97 34.17
CA GLY A 130 -5.77 -9.48 35.46
C GLY A 130 -6.76 -8.65 36.31
N GLY A 131 -8.02 -8.56 35.93
CA GLY A 131 -9.03 -7.72 36.60
C GLY A 131 -9.62 -8.26 37.90
N ALA A 132 -8.96 -9.21 38.59
CA ALA A 132 -9.33 -9.65 39.94
C ALA A 132 -8.10 -9.55 40.83
N SER A 133 -7.74 -8.36 41.27
CA SER A 133 -7.16 -7.92 42.53
C SER A 133 -6.27 -6.69 42.40
N GLU A 134 -6.53 -5.82 43.40
CA GLU A 134 -5.69 -4.75 43.94
C GLU A 134 -5.91 -3.31 43.42
N SER A 135 -6.74 -2.67 44.24
CA SER A 135 -6.67 -1.24 44.56
C SER A 135 -5.41 -0.93 45.41
N GLY A 136 -4.66 0.09 45.07
CA GLY A 136 -3.55 0.55 45.94
C GLY A 136 -2.68 1.62 45.27
N SER A 137 -3.05 2.85 45.51
CA SER A 137 -2.33 4.10 45.79
C SER A 137 -0.88 4.37 45.32
N ALA A 138 -0.75 5.59 44.87
CA ALA A 138 0.21 6.64 45.22
C ALA A 138 1.44 6.86 44.33
N SER A 139 1.39 7.98 43.68
CA SER A 139 2.33 9.13 43.70
C SER A 139 3.83 8.88 43.43
N GLY A 140 4.33 9.62 42.46
CA GLY A 140 5.77 9.85 42.25
C GLY A 140 6.05 10.69 41.02
N ALA A 141 6.03 12.02 41.23
CA ALA A 141 6.45 12.99 40.21
C ALA A 141 7.97 12.99 40.08
N ALA A 142 8.48 13.01 38.89
CA ALA A 142 9.79 13.60 38.57
C ALA A 142 9.81 14.11 37.12
N ARG A 143 10.00 15.40 36.98
CA ARG A 143 10.32 16.17 35.79
C ARG A 143 11.84 16.39 35.74
N PRO A 144 12.35 17.10 34.71
CA PRO A 144 12.71 16.65 33.37
C PRO A 144 14.21 16.86 33.10
N GLY A 145 14.77 16.20 32.11
CA GLY A 145 16.10 16.51 31.58
C GLY A 145 16.01 16.86 30.10
N ALA A 146 16.24 18.13 29.82
CA ALA A 146 16.45 18.63 28.47
C ALA A 146 17.92 18.46 28.08
N ALA A 147 18.18 17.98 26.86
CA ALA A 147 19.36 18.20 26.02
C ALA A 147 19.17 17.27 24.80
N GLY A 148 19.39 17.62 23.55
CA GLY A 148 20.08 18.67 22.89
C GLY A 148 19.96 18.33 21.41
N SER A 149 19.59 19.28 20.62
CA SER A 149 19.52 19.21 19.17
C SER A 149 20.90 18.89 18.58
N ALA A 150 20.99 17.84 17.75
CA ALA A 150 22.04 17.73 16.78
C ALA A 150 21.37 17.43 15.43
N ALA A 151 21.20 18.48 14.64
CA ALA A 151 20.95 18.39 13.22
C ALA A 151 22.21 17.82 12.57
N SER A 152 22.18 16.58 12.12
CA SER A 152 23.19 16.07 11.19
C SER A 152 22.79 16.48 9.79
N SER A 153 23.49 17.48 9.26
CA SER A 153 23.53 17.80 7.85
C SER A 153 23.94 16.56 7.06
N GLY A 154 22.99 15.99 6.29
CA GLY A 154 23.23 14.87 5.39
C GLY A 154 24.30 15.23 4.37
N ASP A 155 25.32 14.40 4.31
CA ASP A 155 26.44 14.47 3.39
C ASP A 155 25.97 14.24 1.95
N SER A 156 25.77 15.31 1.20
CA SER A 156 25.40 15.30 -0.22
C SER A 156 26.48 14.71 -1.15
N SER A 157 27.65 14.33 -0.63
CA SER A 157 28.79 13.81 -1.40
C SER A 157 28.71 12.29 -1.67
N LYS A 158 27.91 11.54 -0.92
CA LYS A 158 27.75 10.09 -1.14
C LYS A 158 26.74 9.75 -2.24
N ASP A 159 25.77 10.63 -2.48
CA ASP A 159 24.76 10.43 -3.54
C ASP A 159 25.37 10.62 -4.95
N SER A 160 26.31 11.58 -5.15
CA SER A 160 26.92 11.81 -6.47
C SER A 160 27.67 10.59 -6.99
N GLY A 161 28.41 9.88 -6.14
CA GLY A 161 29.17 8.70 -6.53
C GLY A 161 28.31 7.47 -6.88
N LEU A 162 27.10 7.38 -6.32
CA LEU A 162 26.13 6.34 -6.66
C LEU A 162 25.49 6.65 -8.03
N PHE A 163 25.18 7.91 -8.29
CA PHE A 163 24.61 8.37 -9.55
C PHE A 163 25.59 8.21 -10.71
N ASP A 164 26.89 8.51 -10.51
CA ASP A 164 27.92 8.35 -11.54
C ASP A 164 28.16 6.87 -11.88
N ARG A 165 28.08 5.97 -10.91
CA ARG A 165 28.13 4.51 -11.14
C ARG A 165 26.88 4.01 -11.88
N LEU A 166 25.68 4.53 -11.55
CA LEU A 166 24.45 4.20 -12.25
C LEU A 166 24.47 4.63 -13.72
N ASP A 167 25.10 5.77 -14.04
CA ASP A 167 25.27 6.24 -15.42
C ASP A 167 26.32 5.41 -16.20
N SER A 168 27.37 4.91 -15.54
CA SER A 168 28.39 4.06 -16.19
C SER A 168 27.93 2.63 -16.43
N ASP A 169 27.06 2.08 -15.55
CA ASP A 169 26.46 0.76 -15.69
C ASP A 169 25.24 0.74 -16.62
N LEU A 170 24.73 1.91 -17.01
CA LEU A 170 23.81 2.10 -18.10
C LEU A 170 24.55 1.87 -19.44
N LYS A 171 25.11 0.67 -19.66
CA LYS A 171 25.25 0.17 -21.03
C LYS A 171 23.86 0.14 -21.61
N THR A 172 23.49 1.27 -22.23
CA THR A 172 22.21 1.45 -22.93
C THR A 172 22.00 0.23 -23.78
N PRO A 173 20.90 -0.53 -23.57
CA PRO A 173 20.45 -1.43 -24.58
C PRO A 173 20.36 -0.58 -25.86
N LYS A 174 20.71 -1.11 -27.04
CA LYS A 174 20.55 -0.43 -28.34
C LYS A 174 19.37 0.51 -28.25
N ALA A 175 19.53 1.78 -28.62
CA ALA A 175 18.55 2.85 -28.46
C ALA A 175 17.12 2.32 -28.67
N ARG A 176 16.39 2.13 -27.59
CA ARG A 176 14.99 1.66 -27.61
C ARG A 176 14.14 2.91 -27.54
N GLU A 177 13.23 3.05 -28.46
CA GLU A 177 12.25 4.13 -28.41
C GLU A 177 11.04 3.66 -27.62
N PHE A 178 11.00 3.97 -26.32
CA PHE A 178 9.81 3.69 -25.53
C PHE A 178 8.65 4.61 -25.92
N LYS A 179 7.45 4.07 -25.94
CA LYS A 179 6.21 4.77 -26.31
C LYS A 179 5.22 4.91 -25.17
N ILE A 180 5.41 4.16 -24.10
CA ILE A 180 4.51 4.13 -22.94
C ILE A 180 5.30 3.86 -21.65
N LEU A 181 4.86 4.49 -20.56
CA LEU A 181 5.25 4.17 -19.20
C LEU A 181 4.05 3.60 -18.45
N CYS A 182 4.17 2.38 -17.92
CA CYS A 182 3.19 1.77 -17.03
C CYS A 182 3.74 1.71 -15.62
N ILE A 183 2.95 2.11 -14.61
CA ILE A 183 3.33 2.06 -13.20
C ILE A 183 2.33 1.19 -12.46
N GLY A 184 2.83 0.29 -11.60
CA GLY A 184 2.03 -0.52 -10.69
C GLY A 184 2.50 -0.35 -9.26
N ALA A 185 1.57 -0.15 -8.32
CA ALA A 185 1.88 -0.01 -6.90
C ALA A 185 0.70 -0.42 -6.00
N SER A 186 0.99 -0.59 -4.70
CA SER A 186 -0.01 -0.88 -3.67
C SER A 186 0.35 -0.13 -2.38
N THR A 187 0.54 -0.83 -1.28
CA THR A 187 0.86 -0.24 0.03
C THR A 187 2.14 0.60 -0.04
N GLY A 188 2.05 1.87 0.36
CA GLY A 188 3.13 2.85 0.23
C GLY A 188 3.30 3.42 -1.18
N GLY A 189 2.47 2.95 -2.14
CA GLY A 189 2.50 3.34 -3.55
C GLY A 189 2.30 4.82 -3.79
N PRO A 190 1.26 5.47 -3.25
CA PRO A 190 1.00 6.88 -3.54
C PRO A 190 2.20 7.79 -3.32
N THR A 191 2.82 7.71 -2.14
CA THR A 191 4.03 8.51 -1.82
C THR A 191 5.23 8.11 -2.69
N ALA A 192 5.39 6.80 -2.97
CA ALA A 192 6.49 6.32 -3.80
C ALA A 192 6.35 6.78 -5.26
N VAL A 193 5.13 6.69 -5.82
CA VAL A 193 4.85 7.14 -7.19
C VAL A 193 4.92 8.67 -7.29
N GLN A 194 4.49 9.41 -6.27
CA GLN A 194 4.63 10.87 -6.19
C GLN A 194 6.09 11.30 -6.40
N GLU A 195 7.03 10.67 -5.69
CA GLU A 195 8.45 10.98 -5.82
C GLU A 195 8.96 10.74 -7.25
N VAL A 196 8.54 9.64 -7.88
CA VAL A 196 8.87 9.35 -9.28
C VAL A 196 8.27 10.39 -10.22
N LEU A 197 6.99 10.73 -10.09
CA LEU A 197 6.31 11.70 -10.96
C LEU A 197 6.92 13.09 -10.87
N LEU A 198 7.28 13.55 -9.66
CA LEU A 198 8.00 14.81 -9.45
C LEU A 198 9.33 14.81 -10.19
N GLY A 199 10.05 13.69 -10.16
CA GLY A 199 11.33 13.54 -10.84
C GLY A 199 11.27 13.46 -12.36
N LEU A 200 10.09 13.15 -12.97
CA LEU A 200 9.93 13.10 -14.44
C LEU A 200 9.96 14.49 -15.10
N GLY A 201 9.59 15.55 -14.36
CA GLY A 201 9.58 16.92 -14.86
C GLY A 201 8.36 17.27 -15.72
N GLU A 202 8.30 18.53 -16.21
CA GLU A 202 7.09 19.13 -16.84
C GLU A 202 6.80 18.64 -18.27
N LYS A 203 7.77 18.05 -18.96
CA LYS A 203 7.63 17.69 -20.40
C LYS A 203 7.96 16.23 -20.61
N PHE A 204 7.42 15.35 -19.77
CA PHE A 204 7.64 13.92 -19.94
C PHE A 204 7.05 13.45 -21.29
N PRO A 205 7.83 12.77 -22.15
CA PRO A 205 7.44 12.55 -23.54
C PRO A 205 6.48 11.38 -23.75
N LEU A 206 6.15 10.60 -22.71
CA LEU A 206 5.29 9.42 -22.82
C LEU A 206 3.96 9.61 -22.09
N PRO A 207 2.88 8.92 -22.53
CA PRO A 207 1.72 8.69 -21.67
C PRO A 207 2.11 7.78 -20.50
N VAL A 208 1.55 8.05 -19.32
CA VAL A 208 1.77 7.27 -18.09
C VAL A 208 0.46 6.60 -17.70
N LEU A 209 0.42 5.27 -17.69
CA LEU A 209 -0.71 4.50 -17.19
C LEU A 209 -0.37 3.97 -15.79
N TYR A 210 -1.21 4.26 -14.83
CA TYR A 210 -0.95 3.94 -13.44
C TYR A 210 -2.07 3.12 -12.82
N THR A 211 -1.72 1.95 -12.30
CA THR A 211 -2.60 1.11 -11.49
C THR A 211 -2.11 1.11 -10.04
N GLN A 212 -2.97 1.64 -9.17
CA GLN A 212 -2.83 1.58 -7.71
C GLN A 212 -3.94 0.71 -7.15
N HIS A 213 -3.62 -0.20 -6.23
CA HIS A 213 -4.66 -0.89 -5.48
C HIS A 213 -5.35 0.10 -4.55
N LEU A 214 -6.64 0.28 -4.77
CA LEU A 214 -7.47 1.29 -4.12
C LEU A 214 -8.79 0.69 -3.66
N ASP A 215 -9.29 1.20 -2.56
CA ASP A 215 -10.67 0.97 -2.14
C ASP A 215 -11.63 1.86 -2.96
N ILE A 216 -12.86 1.37 -3.14
CA ILE A 216 -13.90 2.10 -3.89
C ILE A 216 -14.13 3.48 -3.26
N GLY A 217 -14.12 4.53 -4.09
CA GLY A 217 -14.30 5.93 -3.66
C GLY A 217 -13.02 6.65 -3.21
N SER A 218 -11.85 5.99 -3.30
CA SER A 218 -10.54 6.62 -2.98
C SER A 218 -9.83 7.19 -4.21
N ASP A 219 -10.21 6.79 -5.40
CA ASP A 219 -9.57 7.09 -6.67
C ASP A 219 -9.63 8.59 -7.04
N GLU A 220 -10.80 9.24 -6.93
CA GLU A 220 -10.93 10.69 -7.17
C GLU A 220 -10.11 11.52 -6.18
N LYS A 221 -10.09 11.12 -4.91
CA LYS A 221 -9.29 11.79 -3.88
C LYS A 221 -7.80 11.66 -4.21
N MET A 222 -7.38 10.50 -4.66
CA MET A 222 -6.00 10.25 -5.06
C MET A 222 -5.59 11.05 -6.29
N ALA A 223 -6.41 11.08 -7.35
CA ALA A 223 -6.14 11.88 -8.54
C ALA A 223 -6.02 13.38 -8.20
N ARG A 224 -6.89 13.89 -7.32
CA ARG A 224 -6.82 15.26 -6.82
C ARG A 224 -5.53 15.51 -6.04
N TRP A 225 -5.16 14.62 -5.13
CA TRP A 225 -3.94 14.72 -4.35
C TRP A 225 -2.69 14.72 -5.23
N PHE A 226 -2.63 13.89 -6.29
CA PHE A 226 -1.52 13.95 -7.25
C PHE A 226 -1.45 15.29 -7.98
N ASN A 227 -2.58 15.88 -8.39
CA ASN A 227 -2.58 17.20 -9.04
C ASN A 227 -2.11 18.33 -8.11
N GLU A 228 -2.42 18.22 -6.80
CA GLU A 228 -1.97 19.19 -5.81
C GLU A 228 -0.47 19.04 -5.50
N THR A 229 0.03 17.83 -5.49
CA THR A 229 1.40 17.51 -5.05
C THR A 229 2.39 17.30 -6.19
N CYS A 230 1.92 17.00 -7.41
CA CYS A 230 2.73 16.81 -8.63
C CYS A 230 2.24 17.72 -9.77
N PRO A 231 2.28 19.06 -9.62
CA PRO A 231 1.72 19.98 -10.62
C PRO A 231 2.46 19.94 -11.98
N ASN A 232 3.64 19.34 -12.01
CA ASN A 232 4.46 19.16 -13.20
C ASN A 232 3.90 18.15 -14.21
N ILE A 233 3.01 17.26 -13.80
CA ILE A 233 2.41 16.23 -14.65
C ILE A 233 0.96 15.98 -14.24
N PRO A 234 -0.02 16.39 -15.04
CA PRO A 234 -1.43 16.26 -14.68
C PRO A 234 -1.86 14.80 -14.57
N THR A 235 -2.69 14.50 -13.58
CA THR A 235 -3.24 13.18 -13.30
C THR A 235 -4.76 13.20 -13.38
N THR A 236 -5.35 12.28 -14.15
CA THR A 236 -6.79 12.08 -14.22
C THR A 236 -7.15 10.60 -14.05
N LEU A 237 -8.39 10.33 -13.66
CA LEU A 237 -8.92 8.98 -13.80
C LEU A 237 -9.05 8.64 -15.29
N ALA A 238 -8.61 7.45 -15.67
CA ALA A 238 -8.75 6.93 -17.02
C ALA A 238 -10.24 6.81 -17.39
N LYS A 239 -10.55 7.05 -18.65
CA LYS A 239 -11.91 6.90 -19.19
C LYS A 239 -11.90 5.88 -20.31
N ASP A 240 -12.98 5.13 -20.42
CA ASP A 240 -13.15 4.14 -21.48
C ASP A 240 -13.13 4.81 -22.88
N GLY A 241 -12.41 4.22 -23.84
CA GLY A 241 -12.22 4.75 -25.19
C GLY A 241 -11.34 5.99 -25.30
N GLU A 242 -10.73 6.49 -24.21
CA GLU A 242 -9.85 7.65 -24.23
C GLU A 242 -8.50 7.35 -24.86
N VAL A 243 -7.99 8.28 -25.70
CA VAL A 243 -6.62 8.22 -26.21
C VAL A 243 -5.67 8.88 -25.24
N ALA A 244 -4.77 8.13 -24.65
CA ALA A 244 -3.80 8.66 -23.70
C ALA A 244 -2.72 9.51 -24.38
N LYS A 245 -2.38 10.66 -23.80
CA LYS A 245 -1.45 11.65 -24.33
C LYS A 245 -0.14 11.65 -23.55
N ALA A 246 0.94 12.01 -24.22
CA ALA A 246 2.22 12.25 -23.57
C ALA A 246 2.13 13.33 -22.47
N GLY A 247 2.94 13.18 -21.42
CA GLY A 247 2.99 14.12 -20.30
C GLY A 247 1.74 14.13 -19.42
N HIS A 248 0.98 13.04 -19.40
CA HIS A 248 -0.24 12.91 -18.62
C HIS A 248 -0.32 11.54 -17.93
N VAL A 249 -0.77 11.50 -16.70
CA VAL A 249 -0.97 10.28 -15.92
C VAL A 249 -2.45 9.90 -15.94
N TYR A 250 -2.72 8.65 -16.33
CA TYR A 250 -4.05 8.04 -16.34
C TYR A 250 -4.11 7.01 -15.22
N LEU A 251 -4.78 7.36 -14.13
CA LEU A 251 -4.98 6.50 -12.97
C LEU A 251 -6.14 5.53 -13.22
N ALA A 252 -5.94 4.25 -12.96
CA ALA A 252 -7.01 3.26 -13.00
C ALA A 252 -8.10 3.62 -11.98
N PRO A 253 -9.39 3.71 -12.39
CA PRO A 253 -10.49 3.87 -11.44
C PRO A 253 -10.59 2.67 -10.50
N ALA A 254 -11.10 2.89 -9.28
CA ALA A 254 -11.45 1.81 -8.38
C ALA A 254 -12.53 0.92 -9.01
N ASP A 255 -12.47 -0.37 -8.72
CA ASP A 255 -13.40 -1.40 -9.21
C ASP A 255 -13.49 -1.55 -10.75
N SER A 256 -12.42 -1.13 -11.49
CA SER A 256 -12.28 -1.38 -12.93
C SER A 256 -10.82 -1.68 -13.27
N HIS A 257 -10.58 -2.60 -14.20
CA HIS A 257 -9.22 -2.83 -14.71
C HIS A 257 -8.91 -1.82 -15.80
N LEU A 258 -7.82 -1.07 -15.65
CA LEU A 258 -7.27 -0.25 -16.73
C LEU A 258 -6.43 -1.14 -17.65
N VAL A 259 -6.80 -1.23 -18.92
CA VAL A 259 -6.08 -1.95 -19.97
C VAL A 259 -5.99 -1.13 -21.24
N ILE A 260 -5.13 -1.55 -22.16
CA ILE A 260 -5.01 -0.97 -23.51
C ILE A 260 -5.86 -1.81 -24.46
N ASP A 261 -6.83 -1.19 -25.11
CA ASP A 261 -7.69 -1.84 -26.10
C ASP A 261 -6.94 -2.02 -27.43
N TYR A 262 -6.45 -0.90 -28.00
CA TYR A 262 -5.62 -0.88 -29.21
C TYR A 262 -4.72 0.36 -29.24
N VAL A 263 -3.86 0.44 -30.24
CA VAL A 263 -2.96 1.59 -30.44
C VAL A 263 -3.44 2.40 -31.66
N LYS A 264 -3.62 3.71 -31.47
CA LYS A 264 -4.01 4.67 -32.51
C LYS A 264 -2.94 5.73 -32.68
N ASN A 265 -2.31 5.77 -33.85
CA ASN A 265 -1.23 6.71 -34.15
C ASN A 265 -0.06 6.64 -33.13
N GLY A 266 0.30 5.46 -32.65
CA GLY A 266 1.34 5.24 -31.65
C GLY A 266 0.90 5.50 -30.18
N LEU A 267 -0.30 6.01 -29.95
CA LEU A 267 -0.85 6.30 -28.61
C LEU A 267 -1.85 5.22 -28.16
N PRO A 268 -1.89 4.85 -26.88
CA PRO A 268 -2.81 3.84 -26.37
C PRO A 268 -4.24 4.39 -26.30
N VAL A 269 -5.19 3.62 -26.76
CA VAL A 269 -6.61 3.78 -26.48
C VAL A 269 -6.93 2.95 -25.25
N LEU A 270 -7.45 3.61 -24.20
CA LEU A 270 -7.71 3.02 -22.90
C LEU A 270 -9.04 2.26 -22.90
N HIS A 271 -9.09 1.15 -22.20
CA HIS A 271 -10.32 0.43 -21.92
C HIS A 271 -10.43 0.16 -20.41
N LEU A 272 -11.63 0.39 -19.89
CA LEU A 272 -11.99 0.07 -18.51
C LEU A 272 -12.75 -1.27 -18.52
N SER A 273 -12.06 -2.34 -18.16
CA SER A 273 -12.62 -3.67 -18.15
C SER A 273 -13.26 -4.01 -16.79
N ASP A 274 -14.44 -4.58 -16.83
CA ASP A 274 -15.19 -5.12 -15.71
C ASP A 274 -14.96 -6.62 -15.49
N GLU A 275 -13.93 -7.21 -16.14
CA GLU A 275 -13.53 -8.59 -15.90
C GLU A 275 -13.39 -8.89 -14.40
N PRO A 276 -13.63 -10.15 -13.98
CA PRO A 276 -13.51 -10.52 -12.58
C PRO A 276 -12.18 -10.10 -11.96
N PRO A 277 -12.16 -9.75 -10.66
CA PRO A 277 -10.95 -9.41 -9.94
C PRO A 277 -9.86 -10.48 -10.14
N GLU A 278 -8.64 -10.05 -10.48
CA GLU A 278 -7.49 -10.95 -10.53
C GLU A 278 -6.85 -11.02 -9.15
N ARG A 279 -6.76 -12.23 -8.58
CA ARG A 279 -6.26 -12.43 -7.20
C ARG A 279 -6.96 -11.53 -6.16
N PHE A 280 -8.28 -11.37 -6.33
CA PHE A 280 -9.14 -10.51 -5.51
C PHE A 280 -8.91 -9.00 -5.67
N LEU A 281 -8.17 -8.57 -6.69
CA LEU A 281 -7.80 -7.16 -6.94
C LEU A 281 -8.47 -6.64 -8.20
N ARG A 282 -9.14 -5.50 -8.10
CA ARG A 282 -9.67 -4.70 -9.20
C ARG A 282 -9.65 -3.22 -8.81
N PRO A 283 -8.75 -2.42 -9.40
CA PRO A 283 -7.84 -2.75 -10.51
C PRO A 283 -6.71 -3.72 -10.13
N ALA A 284 -6.17 -4.46 -11.13
CA ALA A 284 -5.00 -5.30 -10.99
C ALA A 284 -3.87 -4.81 -11.89
N VAL A 285 -2.64 -4.75 -11.36
CA VAL A 285 -1.44 -4.32 -12.08
C VAL A 285 -1.10 -5.29 -13.22
N ASN A 286 -1.27 -6.60 -12.99
CA ASN A 286 -1.05 -7.62 -14.00
C ASN A 286 -1.88 -7.36 -15.27
N LYS A 287 -3.15 -6.95 -15.16
CA LYS A 287 -4.03 -6.66 -16.30
C LYS A 287 -3.48 -5.52 -17.16
N LEU A 288 -3.05 -4.42 -16.52
CA LEU A 288 -2.42 -3.31 -17.24
C LEU A 288 -1.13 -3.76 -17.93
N PHE A 289 -0.23 -4.42 -17.21
CA PHE A 289 1.08 -4.77 -17.73
C PHE A 289 0.99 -5.79 -18.87
N ARG A 290 0.09 -6.78 -18.78
CA ARG A 290 -0.16 -7.72 -19.89
C ARG A 290 -0.69 -7.03 -21.14
N SER A 291 -1.64 -6.11 -20.98
CA SER A 291 -2.15 -5.34 -22.13
C SER A 291 -1.06 -4.48 -22.76
N ALA A 292 -0.19 -3.87 -21.94
CA ALA A 292 0.94 -3.08 -22.43
C ALA A 292 1.99 -3.97 -23.15
N ALA A 293 2.32 -5.13 -22.58
CA ALA A 293 3.21 -6.11 -23.23
C ALA A 293 2.72 -6.54 -24.59
N LYS A 294 1.41 -6.83 -24.70
CA LYS A 294 0.76 -7.25 -25.96
C LYS A 294 0.86 -6.18 -27.06
N HIS A 295 0.60 -4.91 -26.71
CA HIS A 295 0.43 -3.84 -27.70
C HIS A 295 1.73 -3.08 -28.00
N TYR A 296 2.64 -2.94 -27.03
CA TYR A 296 3.87 -2.15 -27.17
C TYR A 296 5.14 -2.99 -27.22
N LYS A 297 5.12 -4.23 -26.76
CA LYS A 297 6.29 -5.14 -26.83
C LYS A 297 7.57 -4.48 -26.31
N ASN A 298 8.60 -4.37 -27.18
CA ASN A 298 9.88 -3.74 -26.85
C ASN A 298 9.83 -2.23 -26.62
N GLU A 299 8.72 -1.57 -26.95
CA GLU A 299 8.47 -0.13 -26.72
C GLU A 299 7.78 0.13 -25.36
N CYS A 300 7.51 -0.95 -24.56
CA CYS A 300 6.91 -0.85 -23.24
C CYS A 300 7.98 -0.67 -22.15
N LEU A 301 7.83 0.39 -21.34
CA LEU A 301 8.56 0.59 -20.10
C LEU A 301 7.59 0.45 -18.93
N ALA A 302 7.90 -0.40 -17.96
CA ALA A 302 7.10 -0.56 -16.76
C ALA A 302 7.90 -0.38 -15.49
N VAL A 303 7.24 0.12 -14.45
CA VAL A 303 7.80 0.28 -13.10
C VAL A 303 6.88 -0.40 -12.11
N LEU A 304 7.40 -1.37 -11.37
CA LEU A 304 6.69 -2.04 -10.29
C LEU A 304 7.25 -1.56 -8.95
N MET A 305 6.42 -0.88 -8.20
CA MET A 305 6.80 -0.24 -6.95
C MET A 305 6.27 -0.98 -5.73
N THR A 306 6.58 -0.44 -4.57
CA THR A 306 6.18 -0.96 -3.26
C THR A 306 4.73 -1.45 -3.24
N GLY A 307 4.50 -2.60 -2.62
CA GLY A 307 3.19 -3.20 -2.46
C GLY A 307 3.23 -4.58 -1.85
N MET A 308 2.13 -5.00 -1.25
CA MET A 308 1.96 -6.32 -0.69
C MET A 308 1.53 -7.33 -1.76
N GLY A 309 1.93 -8.58 -1.61
CA GLY A 309 1.54 -9.67 -2.51
C GLY A 309 2.45 -9.76 -3.73
N SER A 310 1.91 -10.21 -4.86
CA SER A 310 2.65 -10.52 -6.09
C SER A 310 2.00 -9.99 -7.37
N ASP A 311 0.96 -9.15 -7.25
CA ASP A 311 0.34 -8.55 -8.44
C ASP A 311 1.35 -7.67 -9.17
N GLY A 312 1.32 -7.67 -10.49
CA GLY A 312 2.30 -7.02 -11.36
C GLY A 312 3.52 -7.88 -11.68
N ALA A 313 3.85 -8.93 -10.91
CA ALA A 313 5.02 -9.77 -11.16
C ALA A 313 4.90 -10.58 -12.47
N GLU A 314 3.75 -11.22 -12.70
CA GLU A 314 3.47 -11.93 -13.94
C GLU A 314 3.40 -10.98 -15.14
N GLY A 315 2.78 -9.79 -14.94
CA GLY A 315 2.76 -8.75 -15.96
C GLY A 315 4.16 -8.23 -16.31
N CYS A 316 5.04 -8.04 -15.33
CA CYS A 316 6.47 -7.74 -15.57
C CYS A 316 7.15 -8.85 -16.39
N LYS A 317 6.86 -10.11 -16.07
CA LYS A 317 7.42 -11.25 -16.83
C LYS A 317 6.99 -11.21 -18.29
N GLU A 318 5.70 -10.97 -18.55
CA GLU A 318 5.20 -10.84 -19.92
C GLU A 318 5.83 -9.65 -20.68
N ILE A 319 6.05 -8.51 -19.99
CA ILE A 319 6.76 -7.37 -20.60
C ILE A 319 8.18 -7.76 -20.99
N VAL A 320 8.93 -8.42 -20.11
CA VAL A 320 10.32 -8.85 -20.40
C VAL A 320 10.34 -9.89 -21.50
N ASP A 321 9.43 -10.86 -21.49
CA ASP A 321 9.33 -11.92 -22.51
C ASP A 321 8.99 -11.33 -23.90
N ASN A 322 8.26 -10.20 -23.95
CA ASN A 322 8.00 -9.43 -25.16
C ASN A 322 9.09 -8.39 -25.46
N SER A 323 10.26 -8.51 -24.83
CA SER A 323 11.40 -7.61 -25.02
C SER A 323 11.19 -6.18 -24.52
N GLY A 324 10.18 -5.90 -23.70
CA GLY A 324 10.00 -4.64 -23.00
C GLY A 324 11.01 -4.48 -21.86
N TYR A 325 10.88 -3.43 -21.07
CA TYR A 325 11.80 -3.12 -19.98
C TYR A 325 11.07 -2.86 -18.69
N THR A 326 11.54 -3.47 -17.60
CA THR A 326 10.91 -3.37 -16.30
C THR A 326 11.90 -2.85 -15.26
N ILE A 327 11.46 -1.91 -14.43
CA ILE A 327 12.19 -1.44 -13.25
C ILE A 327 11.39 -1.86 -12.02
N CYS A 328 12.03 -2.55 -11.09
CA CYS A 328 11.43 -2.86 -9.79
C CYS A 328 12.06 -2.00 -8.70
N GLU A 329 11.24 -1.50 -7.78
CA GLU A 329 11.74 -0.75 -6.62
C GLU A 329 12.58 -1.65 -5.72
N ASP A 330 13.74 -1.15 -5.28
CA ASP A 330 14.65 -1.86 -4.38
C ASP A 330 14.08 -1.98 -2.96
N LYS A 331 14.44 -3.07 -2.29
CA LYS A 331 14.00 -3.36 -0.91
C LYS A 331 14.29 -2.23 0.06
N SER A 332 15.39 -1.50 -0.14
CA SER A 332 15.85 -0.43 0.78
C SER A 332 14.89 0.76 0.86
N THR A 333 14.06 0.97 -0.19
CA THR A 333 13.11 2.09 -0.25
C THR A 333 11.64 1.67 -0.25
N CYS A 334 11.34 0.38 -0.45
CA CYS A 334 10.00 -0.14 -0.39
C CYS A 334 9.40 -0.02 1.01
N THR A 335 8.18 0.50 1.11
CA THR A 335 7.35 0.38 2.33
C THR A 335 7.01 -1.08 2.59
N VAL A 336 6.61 -1.81 1.53
CA VAL A 336 6.36 -3.26 1.56
C VAL A 336 7.04 -3.90 0.36
N PHE A 337 8.06 -4.72 0.58
CA PHE A 337 8.82 -5.40 -0.46
C PHE A 337 8.16 -6.75 -0.80
N GLY A 338 6.93 -6.70 -1.38
CA GLY A 338 6.17 -7.88 -1.80
C GLY A 338 6.08 -7.96 -3.32
N MET A 339 5.37 -7.03 -3.96
CA MET A 339 5.22 -6.99 -5.42
C MET A 339 6.57 -6.93 -6.15
N PRO A 340 7.50 -6.03 -5.79
CA PRO A 340 8.82 -6.01 -6.41
C PRO A 340 9.61 -7.30 -6.18
N ALA A 341 9.58 -7.86 -4.95
CA ALA A 341 10.26 -9.12 -4.64
C ALA A 341 9.78 -10.25 -5.54
N ALA A 342 8.46 -10.40 -5.69
CA ALA A 342 7.87 -11.44 -6.54
C ALA A 342 8.33 -11.31 -8.02
N ALA A 343 8.41 -10.10 -8.55
CA ALA A 343 8.90 -9.87 -9.91
C ALA A 343 10.41 -10.18 -10.05
N ILE A 344 11.21 -9.83 -9.05
CA ILE A 344 12.65 -10.13 -9.02
C ILE A 344 12.89 -11.65 -8.95
N ASP A 345 12.16 -12.35 -8.08
CA ASP A 345 12.26 -13.81 -7.91
C ASP A 345 11.87 -14.58 -9.20
N MET A 346 10.94 -14.01 -9.99
CA MET A 346 10.55 -14.54 -11.31
C MET A 346 11.54 -14.19 -12.44
N GLY A 347 12.62 -13.45 -12.17
CA GLY A 347 13.51 -12.93 -13.19
C GLY A 347 12.85 -11.95 -14.15
N ALA A 348 11.83 -11.23 -13.66
CA ALA A 348 11.00 -10.29 -14.41
C ALA A 348 11.41 -8.82 -14.23
N ALA A 349 12.50 -8.56 -13.49
CA ALA A 349 13.06 -7.23 -13.29
C ALA A 349 14.25 -7.03 -14.23
N SER A 350 14.13 -6.16 -15.23
CA SER A 350 15.27 -5.75 -16.07
C SER A 350 16.27 -4.94 -15.22
N ARG A 351 15.77 -4.21 -14.23
CA ARG A 351 16.56 -3.46 -13.26
C ARG A 351 15.88 -3.36 -11.91
N VAL A 352 16.68 -3.32 -10.84
CA VAL A 352 16.22 -3.07 -9.47
C VAL A 352 16.90 -1.79 -9.01
N LEU A 353 16.11 -0.78 -8.59
CA LEU A 353 16.62 0.54 -8.23
C LEU A 353 15.95 1.08 -6.97
N PRO A 354 16.69 1.77 -6.10
CA PRO A 354 16.09 2.60 -5.06
C PRO A 354 15.17 3.65 -5.67
N ARG A 355 14.10 4.00 -4.97
CA ARG A 355 13.03 4.90 -5.43
C ARG A 355 13.55 6.22 -5.99
N ASN A 356 14.48 6.87 -5.28
CA ASN A 356 15.09 8.13 -5.65
C ASN A 356 15.91 8.08 -6.97
N CYS A 357 16.22 6.88 -7.46
CA CYS A 357 16.94 6.66 -8.72
C CYS A 357 16.01 6.36 -9.90
N ILE A 358 14.74 5.98 -9.66
CA ILE A 358 13.82 5.48 -10.69
C ILE A 358 13.50 6.55 -11.73
N ALA A 359 13.13 7.76 -11.30
CA ALA A 359 12.79 8.85 -12.23
C ALA A 359 13.93 9.19 -13.18
N ARG A 360 15.17 9.30 -12.66
CA ARG A 360 16.37 9.55 -13.45
C ARG A 360 16.64 8.41 -14.44
N ALA A 361 16.48 7.17 -14.01
CA ALA A 361 16.63 6.00 -14.89
C ALA A 361 15.61 6.03 -16.03
N ILE A 362 14.33 6.33 -15.75
CA ILE A 362 13.29 6.51 -16.78
C ILE A 362 13.72 7.58 -17.78
N LEU A 363 14.12 8.77 -17.31
CA LEU A 363 14.52 9.89 -18.18
C LEU A 363 15.73 9.53 -19.08
N ASN A 364 16.67 8.74 -18.58
CA ASN A 364 17.80 8.27 -19.38
C ASN A 364 17.41 7.23 -20.45
N LEU A 365 16.33 6.49 -20.22
CA LEU A 365 15.81 5.47 -21.15
C LEU A 365 14.93 6.06 -22.26
N VAL A 366 14.25 7.21 -22.00
CA VAL A 366 13.29 7.81 -22.94
C VAL A 366 13.84 9.04 -23.72
N ARG A 367 15.13 9.30 -23.56
CA ARG A 367 15.85 10.38 -24.29
C ARG A 367 16.17 10.00 -25.71
#